data_3ef4daf9519e4526a2b46e5da81813bc
#
_entry.id   3ef4daf9519e4526a2b46e5da81813bc
#
_cell.length_a   1.000
_cell.length_b   1.000
_cell.length_c   1.000
_cell.angle_alpha   90.00
_cell.angle_beta   90.00
_cell.angle_gamma   90.00
#
_symmetry.space_group_name_H-M   'P 1'
#
loop_
_entity.id
_entity.type
_entity.pdbx_description
1 polymer ?
#
loop_
_entity_poly.entity_id
_entity_poly.type
_entity_poly.pdbx_seq_one_letter_code
_entity_poly.pdbx_strand_id
1 'polypeptide(L)'
;MNAAASATAPHAPDGASTAPADAPATVSADGPATGSTDGPATGSASREPVTSSELLSVVASRELAGRRTVFAGIGLPTLATALAQLTVAPEVEIVYESGVCGAHPSHLPETIADAVLITGAEAVLSMPALFGYVLQGGHIDVGFLGAAQIDKWGNLNSSVIGDRWDRPSVRLPGPGGAMEVMANSREVFVVMRRHTPRSFTAELDFCTSPGPDRALAEGIRPLGAGVTRVITDLGILARAGVGEELRLVATHPGVTAEQVRAATGWDLQVADALATIEPPTASELRLLREDVDPGRVYLR
;
A
#
# COMPACT_ATOMS: atom_id res chain seq x y z
N MET A 1 49.89 -26.70 19.98
CA MET A 1 49.19 -27.63 20.88
C MET A 1 47.73 -27.65 20.43
N ASN A 2 47.51 -28.58 19.66
CA ASN A 2 46.62 -29.68 19.45
C ASN A 2 45.37 -29.70 20.36
N ALA A 3 44.16 -29.67 19.73
CA ALA A 3 43.23 -30.80 19.85
C ALA A 3 42.12 -30.63 18.81
N ALA A 4 42.08 -31.57 17.88
CA ALA A 4 40.96 -31.87 16.99
C ALA A 4 39.90 -32.60 17.79
N ALA A 5 38.62 -32.28 17.52
CA ALA A 5 37.50 -33.12 17.91
C ALA A 5 36.60 -33.36 16.68
N SER A 6 36.61 -34.60 16.27
CA SER A 6 35.72 -35.31 15.34
C SER A 6 34.26 -35.28 15.85
N ALA A 7 33.31 -34.94 14.98
CA ALA A 7 31.90 -35.21 15.20
C ALA A 7 31.30 -35.96 14.01
N THR A 8 30.87 -37.13 14.31
CA THR A 8 30.13 -38.13 13.54
C THR A 8 28.73 -37.66 13.16
N ALA A 9 28.34 -37.95 11.94
CA ALA A 9 26.97 -37.85 11.44
C ALA A 9 26.11 -39.05 11.88
N PRO A 10 24.80 -38.91 12.06
CA PRO A 10 23.88 -40.04 12.02
C PRO A 10 22.94 -39.98 10.78
N HIS A 11 23.03 -40.96 9.99
CA HIS A 11 22.09 -42.04 9.59
C HIS A 11 20.65 -41.62 9.29
N ALA A 12 20.26 -41.78 8.02
CA ALA A 12 18.88 -41.76 7.52
C ALA A 12 18.21 -43.12 7.76
N PRO A 13 16.90 -43.19 7.83
CA PRO A 13 16.21 -44.44 7.48
C PRO A 13 15.39 -44.32 6.19
N ASP A 14 15.56 -45.35 5.37
CA ASP A 14 14.74 -45.73 4.23
C ASP A 14 13.31 -46.04 4.61
N GLY A 15 12.38 -45.81 3.70
CA GLY A 15 11.01 -46.27 3.81
C GLY A 15 10.17 -45.92 2.58
N ALA A 16 10.42 -46.65 1.48
CA ALA A 16 9.53 -46.66 0.33
C ALA A 16 8.23 -47.39 0.64
N SER A 17 7.08 -46.86 0.23
CA SER A 17 5.89 -47.65 -0.04
C SER A 17 5.11 -47.10 -1.21
N THR A 18 4.90 -47.96 -2.14
CA THR A 18 4.33 -47.91 -3.47
C THR A 18 2.83 -47.63 -3.48
N ALA A 19 2.41 -46.99 -4.59
CA ALA A 19 1.04 -46.80 -5.06
C ALA A 19 0.25 -48.13 -5.27
N PRO A 20 -1.08 -48.07 -5.55
CA PRO A 20 -1.45 -48.11 -6.94
C PRO A 20 -2.57 -47.18 -7.40
N ALA A 21 -2.53 -46.95 -8.69
CA ALA A 21 -3.51 -46.31 -9.52
C ALA A 21 -4.79 -47.16 -9.68
N ASP A 22 -5.94 -46.50 -9.84
CA ASP A 22 -7.04 -47.03 -10.63
C ASP A 22 -7.83 -45.89 -11.28
N ALA A 23 -7.99 -45.96 -12.58
CA ALA A 23 -8.87 -45.18 -13.45
C ALA A 23 -9.99 -46.12 -13.94
N PRO A 24 -10.88 -45.71 -14.86
CA PRO A 24 -11.90 -44.69 -14.83
C PRO A 24 -13.32 -45.31 -14.99
N ALA A 25 -14.37 -44.60 -14.72
CA ALA A 25 -15.73 -45.01 -15.07
C ALA A 25 -16.38 -44.03 -16.07
N THR A 26 -16.87 -44.63 -17.10
CA THR A 26 -17.42 -44.12 -18.33
C THR A 26 -18.83 -43.52 -18.19
N VAL A 27 -19.05 -42.44 -18.91
CA VAL A 27 -20.16 -41.95 -19.76
C VAL A 27 -21.52 -42.69 -19.69
N SER A 28 -22.59 -41.91 -19.55
CA SER A 28 -23.82 -42.10 -20.28
C SER A 28 -24.49 -40.78 -20.64
N ALA A 29 -24.69 -40.59 -21.93
CA ALA A 29 -25.49 -39.53 -22.53
C ALA A 29 -26.97 -40.00 -22.58
N ASP A 30 -27.89 -39.06 -22.35
CA ASP A 30 -29.18 -39.00 -23.04
C ASP A 30 -29.77 -37.60 -22.90
N GLY A 31 -30.13 -36.99 -24.06
CA GLY A 31 -30.87 -35.73 -24.18
C GLY A 31 -32.38 -36.01 -24.33
N PRO A 32 -33.22 -35.14 -24.94
CA PRO A 32 -33.29 -33.68 -24.87
C PRO A 32 -34.63 -33.21 -24.27
N ALA A 33 -34.73 -32.02 -23.74
CA ALA A 33 -36.03 -31.37 -23.46
C ALA A 33 -35.98 -29.87 -23.69
N THR A 34 -36.62 -29.49 -24.76
CA THR A 34 -37.61 -28.37 -24.98
C THR A 34 -37.33 -27.02 -24.30
N GLY A 35 -37.30 -26.03 -25.16
CA GLY A 35 -37.13 -24.62 -24.90
C GLY A 35 -38.12 -23.99 -23.94
N SER A 36 -37.60 -22.98 -23.26
CA SER A 36 -38.38 -21.90 -22.68
C SER A 36 -37.68 -20.60 -23.01
N THR A 37 -38.32 -19.76 -23.78
CA THR A 37 -37.95 -18.39 -24.07
C THR A 37 -38.26 -17.56 -22.85
N ASP A 38 -37.26 -17.27 -22.02
CA ASP A 38 -37.37 -16.21 -21.03
C ASP A 38 -36.60 -14.98 -21.52
N GLY A 39 -37.31 -13.86 -21.55
CA GLY A 39 -36.83 -12.55 -21.95
C GLY A 39 -35.69 -12.03 -21.04
N PRO A 40 -35.04 -10.92 -21.42
CA PRO A 40 -33.92 -10.39 -20.68
C PRO A 40 -34.35 -9.97 -19.28
N ALA A 41 -33.96 -10.75 -18.31
CA ALA A 41 -34.02 -10.34 -16.90
C ALA A 41 -33.12 -9.12 -16.71
N THR A 42 -33.70 -7.93 -16.74
CA THR A 42 -33.08 -6.71 -16.20
C THR A 42 -33.00 -6.87 -14.69
N GLY A 43 -32.06 -7.68 -14.26
CA GLY A 43 -31.61 -7.74 -12.87
C GLY A 43 -30.90 -6.45 -12.55
N SER A 44 -31.57 -5.51 -11.90
CA SER A 44 -30.97 -4.48 -11.10
C SER A 44 -30.23 -5.18 -9.97
N ALA A 45 -28.98 -5.63 -10.24
CA ALA A 45 -28.06 -6.00 -9.21
C ALA A 45 -27.83 -4.72 -8.37
N SER A 46 -28.33 -4.72 -7.15
CA SER A 46 -28.08 -3.67 -6.17
C SER A 46 -26.56 -3.57 -6.01
N ARG A 47 -25.97 -2.54 -6.65
CA ARG A 47 -24.51 -2.31 -6.55
C ARG A 47 -24.22 -2.03 -5.09
N GLU A 48 -23.46 -2.90 -4.45
CA GLU A 48 -22.95 -2.63 -3.10
C GLU A 48 -22.30 -1.24 -3.10
N PRO A 49 -22.59 -0.40 -2.09
CA PRO A 49 -21.98 0.92 -2.01
C PRO A 49 -20.46 0.81 -1.93
N VAL A 50 -19.78 1.77 -2.53
CA VAL A 50 -18.32 1.85 -2.49
C VAL A 50 -17.88 2.15 -1.06
N THR A 51 -17.02 1.31 -0.50
CA THR A 51 -16.44 1.52 0.83
C THR A 51 -15.29 2.54 0.79
N SER A 52 -14.93 3.11 1.93
CA SER A 52 -13.76 4.00 2.04
C SER A 52 -12.46 3.28 1.65
N SER A 53 -12.31 2.01 1.99
CA SER A 53 -11.14 1.21 1.60
C SER A 53 -11.04 1.04 0.09
N GLU A 54 -12.14 0.75 -0.57
CA GLU A 54 -12.19 0.62 -2.03
C GLU A 54 -11.88 1.96 -2.72
N LEU A 55 -12.51 3.04 -2.26
CA LEU A 55 -12.28 4.38 -2.79
C LEU A 55 -10.79 4.75 -2.73
N LEU A 56 -10.18 4.62 -1.55
CA LEU A 56 -8.77 4.97 -1.34
C LEU A 56 -7.83 4.08 -2.14
N SER A 57 -8.11 2.77 -2.23
CA SER A 57 -7.30 1.84 -3.00
C SER A 57 -7.35 2.13 -4.50
N VAL A 58 -8.53 2.44 -5.05
CA VAL A 58 -8.68 2.82 -6.46
C VAL A 58 -7.97 4.13 -6.76
N VAL A 59 -8.15 5.15 -5.93
CA VAL A 59 -7.48 6.44 -6.14
C VAL A 59 -5.97 6.29 -6.04
N ALA A 60 -5.48 5.57 -5.04
CA ALA A 60 -4.04 5.33 -4.88
C ALA A 60 -3.45 4.49 -6.03
N SER A 61 -4.20 3.54 -6.58
CA SER A 61 -3.74 2.75 -7.73
C SER A 61 -3.54 3.61 -8.98
N ARG A 62 -4.44 4.56 -9.23
CA ARG A 62 -4.36 5.48 -10.39
C ARG A 62 -3.13 6.40 -10.32
N GLU A 63 -2.71 6.82 -9.10
CA GLU A 63 -1.50 7.62 -8.89
C GLU A 63 -0.21 6.84 -9.19
N LEU A 64 -0.28 5.51 -9.35
CA LEU A 64 0.87 4.67 -9.71
C LEU A 64 1.13 4.61 -11.23
N ALA A 65 0.32 5.24 -12.06
CA ALA A 65 0.54 5.27 -13.52
C ALA A 65 1.96 5.74 -13.86
N GLY A 66 2.68 4.92 -14.65
CA GLY A 66 4.06 5.19 -15.06
C GLY A 66 5.14 4.95 -14.00
N ARG A 67 4.80 4.42 -12.83
CA ARG A 67 5.75 3.99 -11.79
C ARG A 67 6.16 2.54 -12.04
N ARG A 68 7.39 2.18 -11.65
CA ARG A 68 7.97 0.86 -11.87
C ARG A 68 8.20 0.09 -10.59
N THR A 69 8.58 0.75 -9.51
CA THR A 69 8.92 0.10 -8.24
C THR A 69 8.20 0.79 -7.09
N VAL A 70 7.51 0.00 -6.28
CA VAL A 70 6.73 0.47 -5.14
C VAL A 70 7.15 -0.25 -3.88
N PHE A 71 7.63 0.48 -2.89
CA PHE A 71 7.82 -0.05 -1.55
C PHE A 71 6.48 0.05 -0.80
N ALA A 72 5.85 -1.06 -0.57
CA ALA A 72 4.52 -1.12 0.02
C ALA A 72 4.50 -1.87 1.36
N GLY A 73 3.82 -1.29 2.33
CA GLY A 73 3.36 -2.01 3.51
C GLY A 73 2.07 -2.77 3.22
N ILE A 74 1.67 -3.60 4.17
CA ILE A 74 0.43 -4.38 4.14
C ILE A 74 -0.81 -3.47 4.27
N GLY A 75 -1.90 -3.83 3.61
CA GLY A 75 -3.18 -3.13 3.69
C GLY A 75 -3.53 -2.34 2.42
N LEU A 76 -4.00 -1.11 2.55
CA LEU A 76 -4.39 -0.27 1.40
C LEU A 76 -3.28 -0.10 0.35
N PRO A 77 -2.00 0.06 0.72
CA PRO A 77 -0.91 0.11 -0.27
C PRO A 77 -0.81 -1.16 -1.11
N THR A 78 -0.94 -2.34 -0.51
CA THR A 78 -0.93 -3.62 -1.24
C THR A 78 -2.11 -3.72 -2.19
N LEU A 79 -3.34 -3.37 -1.73
CA LEU A 79 -4.52 -3.34 -2.59
C LEU A 79 -4.34 -2.39 -3.78
N ALA A 80 -3.85 -1.17 -3.52
CA ALA A 80 -3.62 -0.16 -4.55
C ALA A 80 -2.62 -0.63 -5.60
N THR A 81 -1.51 -1.24 -5.17
CA THR A 81 -0.47 -1.71 -6.09
C THR A 81 -0.94 -2.92 -6.89
N ALA A 82 -1.60 -3.89 -6.25
CA ALA A 82 -2.18 -5.05 -6.96
C ALA A 82 -3.24 -4.63 -7.99
N LEU A 83 -4.10 -3.66 -7.65
CA LEU A 83 -5.05 -3.12 -8.62
C LEU A 83 -4.33 -2.36 -9.76
N ALA A 84 -3.26 -1.62 -9.46
CA ALA A 84 -2.47 -0.92 -10.47
C ALA A 84 -1.82 -1.90 -11.46
N GLN A 85 -1.32 -3.04 -11.00
CA GLN A 85 -0.80 -4.11 -11.86
C GLN A 85 -1.84 -4.64 -12.84
N LEU A 86 -3.10 -4.70 -12.43
CA LEU A 86 -4.21 -5.15 -13.29
C LEU A 86 -4.78 -4.05 -14.20
N THR A 87 -4.34 -2.78 -14.02
CA THR A 87 -4.95 -1.63 -14.71
C THR A 87 -3.92 -0.68 -15.33
N VAL A 88 -3.43 0.29 -14.55
CA VAL A 88 -2.69 1.45 -15.05
C VAL A 88 -1.16 1.28 -15.05
N ALA A 89 -0.64 0.29 -14.35
CA ALA A 89 0.80 0.05 -14.19
C ALA A 89 1.12 -1.45 -14.17
N PRO A 90 0.93 -2.19 -15.29
CA PRO A 90 1.12 -3.65 -15.33
C PRO A 90 2.56 -4.09 -15.04
N GLU A 91 3.54 -3.22 -15.24
CA GLU A 91 4.95 -3.50 -15.01
C GLU A 91 5.42 -3.03 -13.61
N VAL A 92 4.50 -2.62 -12.72
CA VAL A 92 4.90 -2.17 -11.40
C VAL A 92 5.24 -3.35 -10.51
N GLU A 93 6.41 -3.30 -9.89
CA GLU A 93 6.88 -4.30 -8.94
C GLU A 93 6.70 -3.84 -7.51
N ILE A 94 6.25 -4.76 -6.66
CA ILE A 94 6.12 -4.52 -5.22
C ILE A 94 7.41 -4.98 -4.53
N VAL A 95 7.92 -4.12 -3.67
CA VAL A 95 9.03 -4.42 -2.76
C VAL A 95 8.49 -4.34 -1.34
N TYR A 96 8.59 -5.44 -0.61
CA TYR A 96 8.14 -5.54 0.78
C TYR A 96 9.30 -5.37 1.76
N GLU A 97 9.02 -4.79 2.92
CA GLU A 97 10.02 -4.57 3.97
C GLU A 97 10.72 -5.85 4.44
N SER A 98 10.07 -7.01 4.30
CA SER A 98 10.67 -8.33 4.56
C SER A 98 11.80 -8.72 3.61
N GLY A 99 12.05 -7.97 2.55
CA GLY A 99 13.07 -8.25 1.54
C GLY A 99 12.56 -8.93 0.28
N VAL A 100 11.28 -9.19 0.18
CA VAL A 100 10.68 -9.81 -1.00
C VAL A 100 10.45 -8.76 -2.08
N CYS A 101 10.94 -9.04 -3.29
CA CYS A 101 10.83 -8.16 -4.46
C CYS A 101 10.14 -8.91 -5.60
N GLY A 102 9.26 -8.22 -6.34
CA GLY A 102 8.58 -8.76 -7.52
C GLY A 102 7.67 -9.96 -7.21
N ALA A 103 7.02 -9.96 -6.05
CA ALA A 103 6.13 -11.06 -5.65
C ALA A 103 4.80 -11.01 -6.41
N HIS A 104 4.29 -12.20 -6.75
CA HIS A 104 2.96 -12.41 -7.31
C HIS A 104 2.18 -13.39 -6.42
N PRO A 105 1.79 -12.98 -5.20
CA PRO A 105 1.13 -13.87 -4.25
C PRO A 105 -0.24 -14.32 -4.78
N SER A 106 -0.59 -15.59 -4.52
CA SER A 106 -1.88 -16.17 -4.94
C SER A 106 -3.07 -15.60 -4.17
N HIS A 107 -2.82 -14.97 -3.03
CA HIS A 107 -3.79 -14.24 -2.21
C HIS A 107 -3.06 -13.15 -1.42
N LEU A 108 -3.81 -12.21 -0.88
CA LEU A 108 -3.23 -11.10 -0.13
C LEU A 108 -2.56 -11.59 1.16
N PRO A 109 -1.33 -11.11 1.45
CA PRO A 109 -0.63 -11.45 2.69
C PRO A 109 -1.32 -10.81 3.90
N GLU A 110 -1.41 -11.52 5.01
CA GLU A 110 -1.92 -10.96 6.26
C GLU A 110 -0.86 -10.14 7.01
N THR A 111 0.41 -10.48 6.83
CA THR A 111 1.56 -9.78 7.42
C THR A 111 2.73 -9.72 6.44
N ILE A 112 3.71 -8.84 6.70
CA ILE A 112 4.95 -8.77 5.92
C ILE A 112 5.83 -10.03 6.05
N ALA A 113 5.54 -10.90 7.01
CA ALA A 113 6.23 -12.17 7.23
C ALA A 113 5.45 -13.38 6.67
N ASP A 114 4.36 -13.13 5.95
CA ASP A 114 3.56 -14.20 5.36
C ASP A 114 4.34 -14.90 4.25
N ALA A 115 4.38 -16.24 4.32
CA ALA A 115 5.10 -17.06 3.34
C ALA A 115 4.53 -16.94 1.92
N VAL A 116 3.27 -16.53 1.76
CA VAL A 116 2.66 -16.30 0.45
C VAL A 116 3.41 -15.25 -0.37
N LEU A 117 4.08 -14.30 0.30
CA LEU A 117 4.88 -13.26 -0.36
C LEU A 117 6.05 -13.80 -1.18
N ILE A 118 6.54 -15.02 -0.89
CA ILE A 118 7.63 -15.62 -1.64
C ILE A 118 7.14 -16.17 -2.99
N THR A 119 5.83 -16.35 -3.15
CA THR A 119 5.26 -16.90 -4.39
C THR A 119 5.53 -15.97 -5.56
N GLY A 120 6.23 -16.50 -6.57
CA GLY A 120 6.59 -15.76 -7.78
C GLY A 120 7.60 -14.63 -7.58
N ALA A 121 8.20 -14.52 -6.38
CA ALA A 121 9.18 -13.47 -6.10
C ALA A 121 10.40 -13.56 -7.03
N GLU A 122 10.82 -12.44 -7.59
CA GLU A 122 12.03 -12.35 -8.42
C GLU A 122 13.29 -12.39 -7.56
N ALA A 123 13.22 -11.83 -6.35
CA ALA A 123 14.31 -11.87 -5.39
C ALA A 123 13.81 -11.88 -3.94
N VAL A 124 14.59 -12.52 -3.07
CA VAL A 124 14.43 -12.46 -1.62
C VAL A 124 15.74 -11.97 -1.03
N LEU A 125 15.74 -10.76 -0.51
CA LEU A 125 16.91 -10.08 0.02
C LEU A 125 16.91 -10.10 1.55
N SER A 126 18.09 -10.05 2.15
CA SER A 126 18.15 -9.73 3.57
C SER A 126 17.76 -8.27 3.81
N MET A 127 17.19 -7.94 4.98
CA MET A 127 16.86 -6.54 5.31
C MET A 127 18.03 -5.56 5.11
N PRO A 128 19.28 -5.85 5.55
CA PRO A 128 20.40 -4.97 5.26
C PRO A 128 20.65 -4.75 3.77
N ALA A 129 20.47 -5.79 2.94
CA ALA A 129 20.64 -5.65 1.49
C ALA A 129 19.48 -4.84 0.86
N LEU A 130 18.26 -5.07 1.29
CA LEU A 130 17.09 -4.29 0.84
C LEU A 130 17.27 -2.80 1.17
N PHE A 131 17.52 -2.47 2.42
CA PHE A 131 17.64 -1.07 2.85
C PHE A 131 18.90 -0.41 2.30
N GLY A 132 20.06 -1.11 2.32
CA GLY A 132 21.33 -0.55 1.90
C GLY A 132 21.50 -0.45 0.38
N TYR A 133 21.03 -1.42 -0.39
CA TYR A 133 21.23 -1.41 -1.86
C TYR A 133 19.99 -0.94 -2.62
N VAL A 134 18.80 -1.37 -2.24
CA VAL A 134 17.60 -1.01 -2.98
C VAL A 134 17.07 0.37 -2.58
N LEU A 135 16.80 0.60 -1.29
CA LEU A 135 16.29 1.89 -0.82
C LEU A 135 17.36 2.99 -0.89
N GLN A 136 18.48 2.85 -0.19
CA GLN A 136 19.55 3.86 -0.20
C GLN A 136 20.22 3.96 -1.57
N GLY A 137 20.08 2.95 -2.44
CA GLY A 137 20.47 3.02 -3.85
C GLY A 137 19.53 3.86 -4.72
N GLY A 138 18.38 4.33 -4.18
CA GLY A 138 17.40 5.14 -4.90
C GLY A 138 16.61 4.38 -5.96
N HIS A 139 16.43 3.06 -5.79
CA HIS A 139 15.74 2.21 -6.76
C HIS A 139 14.22 2.10 -6.54
N ILE A 140 13.69 2.79 -5.56
CA ILE A 140 12.24 2.83 -5.28
C ILE A 140 11.65 4.12 -5.84
N ASP A 141 10.68 3.98 -6.77
CA ASP A 141 9.96 5.13 -7.32
C ASP A 141 8.98 5.70 -6.31
N VAL A 142 8.17 4.85 -5.68
CA VAL A 142 7.16 5.28 -4.71
C VAL A 142 7.27 4.45 -3.42
N GLY A 143 7.42 5.14 -2.29
CA GLY A 143 7.22 4.55 -0.97
C GLY A 143 5.81 4.87 -0.46
N PHE A 144 5.03 3.85 -0.12
CA PHE A 144 3.75 4.05 0.56
C PHE A 144 3.95 4.10 2.07
N LEU A 145 3.43 5.13 2.70
CA LEU A 145 3.42 5.28 4.15
C LEU A 145 2.01 5.60 4.66
N GLY A 146 1.77 5.27 5.92
CA GLY A 146 0.64 5.75 6.70
C GLY A 146 1.13 6.55 7.90
N ALA A 147 0.29 7.43 8.44
CA ALA A 147 0.61 8.21 9.61
C ALA A 147 -0.63 8.48 10.46
N ALA A 148 -0.44 8.75 11.75
CA ALA A 148 -1.50 9.28 12.60
C ALA A 148 -1.64 10.80 12.46
N GLN A 149 -0.50 11.48 12.21
CA GLN A 149 -0.47 12.92 11.93
C GLN A 149 0.47 13.22 10.77
N ILE A 150 0.11 14.24 10.01
CA ILE A 150 0.92 14.85 8.95
C ILE A 150 0.82 16.37 9.07
N ASP A 151 1.93 17.06 8.81
CA ASP A 151 1.96 18.52 8.70
C ASP A 151 2.02 18.98 7.22
N LYS A 152 1.98 20.29 7.02
CA LYS A 152 2.00 20.89 5.68
C LYS A 152 3.27 20.63 4.87
N TRP A 153 4.36 20.25 5.51
CA TRP A 153 5.64 19.91 4.88
C TRP A 153 5.79 18.43 4.57
N GLY A 154 4.79 17.61 4.94
CA GLY A 154 4.82 16.17 4.77
C GLY A 154 5.69 15.44 5.79
N ASN A 155 5.98 16.06 6.95
CA ASN A 155 6.53 15.30 8.07
C ASN A 155 5.44 14.39 8.66
N LEU A 156 5.82 13.20 9.11
CA LEU A 156 4.87 12.19 9.58
C LEU A 156 5.10 11.84 11.05
N ASN A 157 3.99 11.61 11.76
CA ASN A 157 4.00 11.03 13.09
C ASN A 157 3.29 9.66 13.09
N SER A 158 4.03 8.63 13.44
CA SER A 158 3.54 7.27 13.67
C SER A 158 4.00 6.69 15.01
N SER A 159 4.47 7.54 15.94
CA SER A 159 5.07 7.10 17.21
C SER A 159 4.23 7.38 18.44
N VAL A 160 3.81 8.63 18.64
CA VAL A 160 3.07 9.04 19.84
C VAL A 160 2.09 10.15 19.56
N ILE A 161 0.96 10.16 20.25
CA ILE A 161 0.05 11.31 20.35
C ILE A 161 0.10 11.84 21.78
N GLY A 162 0.21 13.15 21.90
CA GLY A 162 0.37 13.88 23.16
C GLY A 162 1.75 14.53 23.28
N ASP A 163 1.86 15.44 24.23
CA ASP A 163 3.00 16.35 24.46
C ASP A 163 4.20 15.69 25.15
N ARG A 164 4.03 14.47 25.66
CA ARG A 164 5.05 13.78 26.45
C ARG A 164 5.39 12.41 25.91
N TRP A 165 6.65 12.19 25.57
CA TRP A 165 7.18 10.91 25.12
C TRP A 165 7.05 9.79 26.16
N ASP A 166 7.35 10.10 27.43
CA ASP A 166 7.33 9.15 28.54
C ASP A 166 5.90 8.81 29.03
N ARG A 167 4.92 9.68 28.72
CA ARG A 167 3.51 9.51 29.10
C ARG A 167 2.57 9.99 27.99
N PRO A 168 2.58 9.36 26.82
CA PRO A 168 1.74 9.77 25.70
C PRO A 168 0.26 9.47 25.94
N SER A 169 -0.63 10.23 25.31
CA SER A 169 -2.06 9.89 25.26
C SER A 169 -2.31 8.61 24.47
N VAL A 170 -1.54 8.41 23.38
CA VAL A 170 -1.57 7.18 22.57
C VAL A 170 -0.15 6.81 22.18
N ARG A 171 0.23 5.55 22.43
CA ARG A 171 1.44 4.96 21.86
C ARG A 171 1.08 4.27 20.54
N LEU A 172 1.76 4.67 19.47
CA LEU A 172 1.61 4.11 18.13
C LEU A 172 2.72 3.09 17.85
N PRO A 173 2.64 2.33 16.73
CA PRO A 173 3.62 1.27 16.41
C PRO A 173 5.07 1.75 16.27
N GLY A 174 5.28 3.02 15.91
CA GLY A 174 6.62 3.58 15.62
C GLY A 174 6.93 3.60 14.13
N PRO A 175 8.19 3.87 13.75
CA PRO A 175 8.59 4.09 12.37
C PRO A 175 8.65 2.81 11.51
N GLY A 176 9.03 1.64 12.08
CA GLY A 176 9.55 0.58 11.21
C GLY A 176 10.61 1.14 10.26
N GLY A 177 10.52 0.82 8.98
CA GLY A 177 11.38 1.37 7.92
C GLY A 177 10.95 2.73 7.37
N ALA A 178 9.93 3.39 7.94
CA ALA A 178 9.34 4.60 7.36
C ALA A 178 10.32 5.77 7.18
N MET A 179 11.30 5.91 8.07
CA MET A 179 12.34 6.95 7.94
C MET A 179 13.22 6.72 6.71
N GLU A 180 13.63 5.48 6.47
CA GLU A 180 14.43 5.11 5.31
C GLU A 180 13.63 5.23 4.01
N VAL A 181 12.35 4.83 4.03
CA VAL A 181 11.43 5.00 2.90
C VAL A 181 11.24 6.48 2.58
N MET A 182 11.02 7.33 3.60
CA MET A 182 10.85 8.78 3.44
C MET A 182 12.10 9.43 2.83
N ALA A 183 13.28 9.02 3.26
CA ALA A 183 14.54 9.64 2.84
C ALA A 183 15.02 9.16 1.46
N ASN A 184 14.70 7.93 1.06
CA ASN A 184 15.39 7.28 -0.05
C ASN A 184 14.48 6.86 -1.21
N SER A 185 13.15 6.81 -1.06
CA SER A 185 12.24 6.67 -2.20
C SER A 185 12.20 7.97 -3.00
N ARG A 186 12.07 7.91 -4.32
CA ARG A 186 11.97 9.11 -5.16
C ARG A 186 10.80 9.98 -4.75
N GLU A 187 9.67 9.34 -4.47
CA GLU A 187 8.46 9.98 -3.95
C GLU A 187 7.86 9.14 -2.82
N VAL A 188 7.12 9.78 -1.95
CA VAL A 188 6.32 9.10 -0.91
C VAL A 188 4.86 9.46 -1.10
N PHE A 189 4.02 8.44 -1.15
CA PHE A 189 2.56 8.57 -1.14
C PHE A 189 2.04 8.18 0.24
N VAL A 190 1.21 9.03 0.80
CA VAL A 190 0.57 8.79 2.10
C VAL A 190 -0.91 8.52 1.89
N VAL A 191 -1.41 7.41 2.44
CA VAL A 191 -2.83 7.09 2.42
C VAL A 191 -3.38 7.20 3.83
N MET A 192 -4.34 8.09 4.03
CA MET A 192 -4.98 8.33 5.32
C MET A 192 -6.50 8.16 5.22
N ARG A 193 -7.05 7.23 6.00
CA ARG A 193 -8.49 6.88 5.96
C ARG A 193 -9.41 8.02 6.38
N ARG A 194 -8.92 8.99 7.16
CA ARG A 194 -9.69 10.12 7.67
C ARG A 194 -8.89 11.39 7.64
N HIS A 195 -9.45 12.40 6.99
CA HIS A 195 -8.93 13.75 6.96
C HIS A 195 -9.60 14.58 8.08
N THR A 196 -8.89 14.83 9.16
CA THR A 196 -9.39 15.56 10.32
C THR A 196 -8.33 16.54 10.84
N PRO A 197 -8.69 17.61 11.58
CA PRO A 197 -7.71 18.54 12.16
C PRO A 197 -6.74 17.87 13.17
N ARG A 198 -7.07 16.68 13.68
CA ARG A 198 -6.18 15.91 14.56
C ARG A 198 -5.13 15.14 13.80
N SER A 199 -5.44 14.72 12.58
CA SER A 199 -4.51 13.99 11.72
C SER A 199 -3.78 14.90 10.73
N PHE A 200 -4.35 16.02 10.34
CA PHE A 200 -3.77 17.07 9.51
C PHE A 200 -3.52 18.30 10.40
N THR A 201 -2.38 18.33 11.07
CA THR A 201 -2.08 19.31 12.14
C THR A 201 -0.99 20.29 11.73
N ALA A 202 -1.08 21.54 12.22
CA ALA A 202 -0.03 22.54 11.97
C ALA A 202 1.31 22.14 12.61
N GLU A 203 1.26 21.49 13.77
CA GLU A 203 2.42 20.99 14.50
C GLU A 203 2.18 19.54 14.89
N LEU A 204 3.17 18.67 14.64
CA LEU A 204 3.14 17.28 15.04
C LEU A 204 3.44 17.14 16.53
N ASP A 205 2.73 16.27 17.22
CA ASP A 205 3.07 15.91 18.61
C ASP A 205 4.45 15.24 18.69
N PHE A 206 4.85 14.53 17.62
CA PHE A 206 6.17 13.94 17.46
C PHE A 206 6.49 13.75 15.98
N CYS A 207 7.70 14.06 15.54
CA CYS A 207 8.14 13.80 14.17
C CYS A 207 8.84 12.44 14.11
N THR A 208 8.14 11.42 13.58
CA THR A 208 8.70 10.08 13.39
C THR A 208 9.52 10.00 12.12
N SER A 209 8.96 10.47 10.99
CA SER A 209 9.60 10.45 9.68
C SER A 209 9.68 11.88 9.15
N PRO A 210 10.84 12.53 9.29
CA PRO A 210 11.03 13.89 8.79
C PRO A 210 11.00 13.91 7.26
N GLY A 211 10.27 14.85 6.70
CA GLY A 211 10.33 15.17 5.28
C GLY A 211 11.67 15.84 4.90
N PRO A 212 11.94 15.98 3.60
CA PRO A 212 13.23 16.47 3.11
C PRO A 212 13.57 17.89 3.58
N ASP A 213 12.59 18.77 3.74
CA ASP A 213 12.83 20.14 4.22
C ASP A 213 13.43 20.14 5.64
N ARG A 214 12.85 19.33 6.53
CA ARG A 214 13.34 19.18 7.90
C ARG A 214 14.69 18.45 7.94
N ALA A 215 14.86 17.41 7.12
CA ALA A 215 16.12 16.69 7.03
C ALA A 215 17.27 17.60 6.55
N LEU A 216 17.03 18.44 5.54
CA LEU A 216 18.00 19.42 5.04
C LEU A 216 18.37 20.47 6.08
N ALA A 217 17.42 20.92 6.89
CA ALA A 217 17.70 21.87 7.99
C ALA A 217 18.64 21.27 9.05
N GLU A 218 18.61 19.94 9.21
CA GLU A 218 19.50 19.18 10.10
C GLU A 218 20.80 18.70 9.40
N GLY A 219 21.07 19.16 8.17
CA GLY A 219 22.26 18.81 7.40
C GLY A 219 22.22 17.42 6.75
N ILE A 220 21.09 16.74 6.75
CA ILE A 220 20.86 15.44 6.11
C ILE A 220 20.35 15.67 4.70
N ARG A 221 20.96 15.01 3.70
CA ARG A 221 20.51 15.07 2.30
C ARG A 221 19.70 13.82 1.96
N PRO A 222 18.35 13.89 1.91
CA PRO A 222 17.55 12.80 1.40
C PRO A 222 17.72 12.68 -0.12
N LEU A 223 17.52 11.49 -0.67
CA LEU A 223 17.54 11.24 -2.11
C LEU A 223 16.23 11.62 -2.78
N GLY A 224 15.11 11.49 -2.05
CA GLY A 224 13.77 11.66 -2.57
C GLY A 224 13.16 13.02 -2.30
N ALA A 225 12.01 13.24 -2.93
CA ALA A 225 11.19 14.45 -2.77
C ALA A 225 10.33 14.44 -1.49
N GLY A 226 10.37 13.33 -0.71
CA GLY A 226 9.49 13.10 0.43
C GLY A 226 8.03 12.90 0.00
N VAL A 227 7.08 13.31 0.85
CA VAL A 227 5.65 13.18 0.55
C VAL A 227 5.26 14.10 -0.60
N THR A 228 4.86 13.52 -1.73
CA THR A 228 4.37 14.24 -2.91
C THR A 228 2.87 14.09 -3.10
N ARG A 229 2.25 13.06 -2.52
CA ARG A 229 0.81 12.80 -2.56
C ARG A 229 0.29 12.38 -1.19
N VAL A 230 -0.84 12.96 -0.80
CA VAL A 230 -1.61 12.50 0.37
C VAL A 230 -3.03 12.23 -0.10
N ILE A 231 -3.44 10.97 -0.04
CA ILE A 231 -4.73 10.47 -0.52
C ILE A 231 -5.62 10.24 0.68
N THR A 232 -6.79 10.89 0.70
CA THR A 232 -7.71 10.86 1.84
C THR A 232 -9.16 10.63 1.40
N ASP A 233 -10.05 10.46 2.37
CA ASP A 233 -11.51 10.40 2.16
C ASP A 233 -12.13 11.71 1.67
N LEU A 234 -11.41 12.83 1.72
CA LEU A 234 -11.88 14.12 1.19
C LEU A 234 -11.28 14.49 -0.17
N GLY A 235 -10.08 13.99 -0.48
CA GLY A 235 -9.40 14.35 -1.72
C GLY A 235 -7.93 14.03 -1.71
N ILE A 236 -7.19 14.68 -2.61
CA ILE A 236 -5.74 14.54 -2.78
C ILE A 236 -5.08 15.88 -2.47
N LEU A 237 -4.09 15.84 -1.55
CA LEU A 237 -3.13 16.91 -1.38
C LEU A 237 -1.85 16.53 -2.12
N ALA A 238 -1.18 17.53 -2.72
CA ALA A 238 0.09 17.32 -3.42
C ALA A 238 1.06 18.46 -3.16
N ARG A 239 2.35 18.15 -3.31
CA ARG A 239 3.45 19.13 -3.38
C ARG A 239 4.43 18.74 -4.49
N ALA A 240 5.10 19.72 -5.07
CA ALA A 240 6.04 19.46 -6.14
C ALA A 240 7.41 18.93 -5.63
N GLY A 241 7.75 19.20 -4.37
CA GLY A 241 9.02 18.76 -3.78
C GLY A 241 9.48 19.64 -2.61
N VAL A 242 10.78 19.70 -2.43
CA VAL A 242 11.42 20.48 -1.36
C VAL A 242 11.07 21.97 -1.47
N GLY A 243 10.79 22.61 -0.36
CA GLY A 243 10.42 24.02 -0.30
C GLY A 243 8.93 24.32 -0.59
N GLU A 244 8.16 23.32 -0.97
CA GLU A 244 6.74 23.45 -1.29
C GLU A 244 5.86 22.90 -0.16
N GLU A 245 4.76 23.57 0.16
CA GLU A 245 3.76 23.06 1.08
C GLU A 245 2.77 22.12 0.36
N LEU A 246 2.18 21.18 1.10
CA LEU A 246 1.04 20.39 0.63
C LEU A 246 -0.14 21.32 0.36
N ARG A 247 -0.72 21.23 -0.85
CA ARG A 247 -1.90 21.97 -1.27
C ARG A 247 -2.97 21.01 -1.81
N LEU A 248 -4.23 21.39 -1.68
CA LEU A 248 -5.34 20.62 -2.23
C LEU A 248 -5.32 20.71 -3.76
N VAL A 249 -5.25 19.56 -4.43
CA VAL A 249 -5.21 19.48 -5.91
C VAL A 249 -6.45 18.82 -6.50
N ALA A 250 -7.14 17.96 -5.72
CA ALA A 250 -8.37 17.31 -6.17
C ALA A 250 -9.28 16.97 -4.99
N THR A 251 -10.60 16.99 -5.22
CA THR A 251 -11.61 16.56 -4.23
C THR A 251 -12.45 15.40 -4.76
N HIS A 252 -13.00 14.60 -3.86
CA HIS A 252 -14.03 13.63 -4.24
C HIS A 252 -15.33 14.34 -4.67
N PRO A 253 -16.18 13.71 -5.50
CA PRO A 253 -17.47 14.26 -5.87
C PRO A 253 -18.29 14.65 -4.64
N GLY A 254 -18.82 15.90 -4.64
CA GLY A 254 -19.61 16.43 -3.53
C GLY A 254 -18.80 16.98 -2.36
N VAL A 255 -17.48 16.88 -2.38
CA VAL A 255 -16.60 17.51 -1.36
C VAL A 255 -16.15 18.86 -1.86
N THR A 256 -16.30 19.92 -1.03
CA THR A 256 -15.84 21.28 -1.36
C THR A 256 -14.47 21.59 -0.76
N ALA A 257 -13.76 22.55 -1.33
CA ALA A 257 -12.48 23.01 -0.81
C ALA A 257 -12.61 23.54 0.64
N GLU A 258 -13.74 24.19 0.96
CA GLU A 258 -14.03 24.72 2.30
C GLU A 258 -14.16 23.59 3.33
N GLN A 259 -14.78 22.46 2.96
CA GLN A 259 -14.85 21.29 3.83
C GLN A 259 -13.45 20.71 4.11
N VAL A 260 -12.57 20.64 3.09
CA VAL A 260 -11.20 20.17 3.27
C VAL A 260 -10.40 21.12 4.14
N ARG A 261 -10.51 22.45 3.90
CA ARG A 261 -9.86 23.46 4.76
C ARG A 261 -10.31 23.34 6.22
N ALA A 262 -11.61 23.19 6.46
CA ALA A 262 -12.15 23.02 7.81
C ALA A 262 -11.66 21.75 8.52
N ALA A 263 -11.29 20.74 7.74
CA ALA A 263 -10.73 19.48 8.23
C ALA A 263 -9.19 19.50 8.37
N THR A 264 -8.54 20.63 8.02
CA THR A 264 -7.07 20.77 8.03
C THR A 264 -6.64 21.77 9.11
N GLY A 265 -5.63 21.42 9.89
CA GLY A 265 -5.15 22.23 11.02
C GLY A 265 -4.24 23.40 10.64
N TRP A 266 -4.02 23.66 9.35
CA TRP A 266 -3.25 24.82 8.85
C TRP A 266 -4.02 25.55 7.75
N ASP A 267 -3.55 26.71 7.33
CA ASP A 267 -4.11 27.45 6.18
C ASP A 267 -3.80 26.71 4.88
N LEU A 268 -4.68 25.77 4.50
CA LEU A 268 -4.50 24.89 3.35
C LEU A 268 -4.67 25.66 2.04
N GLN A 269 -3.61 25.74 1.28
CA GLN A 269 -3.62 26.27 -0.08
C GLN A 269 -4.37 25.33 -1.03
N VAL A 270 -5.06 25.91 -2.00
CA VAL A 270 -5.79 25.17 -3.04
C VAL A 270 -5.14 25.48 -4.39
N ALA A 271 -4.99 24.47 -5.20
CA ALA A 271 -4.49 24.65 -6.57
C ALA A 271 -5.46 25.51 -7.39
N ASP A 272 -4.92 26.35 -8.28
CA ASP A 272 -5.73 27.22 -9.17
C ASP A 272 -6.70 26.39 -10.04
N ALA A 273 -6.27 25.20 -10.48
CA ALA A 273 -7.07 24.23 -11.20
C ALA A 273 -7.39 23.05 -10.27
N LEU A 274 -8.35 23.24 -9.34
CA LEU A 274 -8.82 22.15 -8.49
C LEU A 274 -9.60 21.13 -9.32
N ALA A 275 -9.11 19.87 -9.33
CA ALA A 275 -9.76 18.78 -10.05
C ALA A 275 -10.86 18.10 -9.20
N THR A 276 -11.77 17.39 -9.88
CA THR A 276 -12.66 16.42 -9.24
C THR A 276 -12.15 15.03 -9.54
N ILE A 277 -12.00 14.20 -8.51
CA ILE A 277 -11.57 12.82 -8.64
C ILE A 277 -12.69 12.00 -9.29
N GLU A 278 -12.35 11.28 -10.35
CA GLU A 278 -13.30 10.35 -10.97
C GLU A 278 -13.66 9.22 -9.99
N PRO A 279 -14.95 8.94 -9.78
CA PRO A 279 -15.38 7.82 -8.95
C PRO A 279 -14.79 6.49 -9.40
N PRO A 280 -14.66 5.48 -8.51
CA PRO A 280 -14.30 4.13 -8.91
C PRO A 280 -15.24 3.59 -9.99
N THR A 281 -14.68 3.05 -11.04
CA THR A 281 -15.45 2.41 -12.12
C THR A 281 -15.95 1.04 -11.69
N ALA A 282 -16.98 0.53 -12.36
CA ALA A 282 -17.48 -0.82 -12.11
C ALA A 282 -16.40 -1.90 -12.37
N SER A 283 -15.51 -1.67 -13.34
CA SER A 283 -14.42 -2.59 -13.65
C SER A 283 -13.37 -2.61 -12.53
N GLU A 284 -12.94 -1.46 -12.04
CA GLU A 284 -11.97 -1.37 -10.94
C GLU A 284 -12.51 -2.02 -9.66
N LEU A 285 -13.79 -1.76 -9.34
CA LEU A 285 -14.43 -2.38 -8.18
C LEU A 285 -14.55 -3.90 -8.33
N ARG A 286 -14.87 -4.39 -9.52
CA ARG A 286 -14.93 -5.82 -9.81
C ARG A 286 -13.55 -6.45 -9.62
N LEU A 287 -12.51 -5.91 -10.26
CA LEU A 287 -11.12 -6.39 -10.11
C LEU A 287 -10.70 -6.40 -8.64
N LEU A 288 -11.00 -5.33 -7.90
CA LEU A 288 -10.63 -5.22 -6.49
C LEU A 288 -11.34 -6.26 -5.62
N ARG A 289 -12.63 -6.51 -5.87
CA ARG A 289 -13.47 -7.41 -5.07
C ARG A 289 -13.32 -8.88 -5.43
N GLU A 290 -13.09 -9.20 -6.71
CA GLU A 290 -13.13 -10.57 -7.22
C GLU A 290 -11.72 -11.12 -7.47
N ASP A 291 -10.77 -10.28 -7.90
CA ASP A 291 -9.43 -10.72 -8.29
C ASP A 291 -8.37 -10.36 -7.23
N VAL A 292 -8.42 -9.16 -6.65
CA VAL A 292 -7.40 -8.68 -5.70
C VAL A 292 -7.69 -9.14 -4.27
N ASP A 293 -8.91 -8.88 -3.76
CA ASP A 293 -9.29 -9.21 -2.38
C ASP A 293 -10.63 -9.94 -2.28
N PRO A 294 -10.76 -11.14 -2.91
CA PRO A 294 -12.00 -11.92 -2.87
C PRO A 294 -12.36 -12.36 -1.45
N GLY A 295 -11.38 -12.50 -0.58
CA GLY A 295 -11.56 -12.83 0.84
C GLY A 295 -11.92 -11.64 1.72
N ARG A 296 -11.95 -10.42 1.17
CA ARG A 296 -12.17 -9.16 1.92
C ARG A 296 -11.25 -9.03 3.13
N VAL A 297 -9.98 -9.35 2.96
CA VAL A 297 -8.95 -9.27 4.02
C VAL A 297 -8.79 -7.82 4.46
N TYR A 298 -8.72 -6.89 3.51
CA TYR A 298 -8.51 -5.45 3.74
C TYR A 298 -9.69 -4.55 3.32
N LEU A 299 -10.63 -5.07 2.54
CA LEU A 299 -11.83 -4.34 2.10
C LEU A 299 -12.97 -4.35 3.14
N ARG A 300 -12.71 -4.72 4.35
CA ARG A 300 -13.68 -4.75 5.47
C ARG A 300 -14.11 -3.35 5.87
#